data_b96c73e87a93c5696a9afa9ed5e06c66
#
_entry.id   b96c73e87a93c5696a9afa9ed5e06c66
#
_cell.length_a   1.000
_cell.length_b   1.000
_cell.length_c   1.000
_cell.angle_alpha   90.00
_cell.angle_beta   90.00
_cell.angle_gamma   90.00
#
_symmetry.space_group_name_H-M   'P 1'
#
loop_
_entity.id
_entity.type
_entity.pdbx_description
1 polymer ?
#
loop_
_entity_poly.entity_id
_entity_poly.type
_entity_poly.pdbx_seq_one_letter_code
_entity_poly.pdbx_strand_id
1 'polypeptide(L)'
;MAHVHASERLSISLDHVPYAADLAGYSRTTVPLLREQRDQSGEAGEQSLNQEMWLRSQTDWSHGAGQEFLDNADSDRLRFNTSSGIDPWVKGKASLLPLTEEKSGALTFTDTIMKIIGDYMYVAEGTELYYSNTFANATPSWSQVTAIAGSHVITDFDSDGTSVFVAYGASSSAKKASVGSTTVPGSFGSETPDFIKVIGGRLIFFDANTVIEISANGSHAGSALDYSIEHSGWTWKDACSGPTGVYLAANGAETGAVYFTSIGLSDGLLESPQQVAELPRGEQINSILSYGGLLVLATSKGLRLAAMDSQSGGISFGPVVDNAGAVHGLAVDKRFVWFGAASGQVYRADLSTFTDTLVPAWASDVVSVGGSPGIVDWIARDNNKTFFADSVNGVYGPESAGVLVASGTLTVGNVRWNSQFNKVLRSIEVRSEPTLALGDDVAYDEASYNYDDADALFDGLGEPVSGTIKVLITPDTGISLPELTMANKVSQNPTYSISESYTLKITLERDASSTTAGPNLEAWQIRAFPSPTRVDEIIVPILLFSRVATSRGQGATHQQDPHALYTALRAQMIAKAALLYEEGSHSEEVVIDQISMKPEQLSRDGDWWEGVITLRLLTMP
;
A
#
# COMPACT_ATOMS: atom_id res chain seq x y z
N MET A 1 -59.28 -49.28 -18.51
CA MET A 1 -58.42 -49.96 -17.54
C MET A 1 -57.37 -48.93 -17.10
N ALA A 2 -57.36 -48.57 -15.86
CA ALA A 2 -56.34 -47.65 -15.36
C ALA A 2 -55.03 -48.40 -15.31
N HIS A 3 -54.02 -47.95 -16.06
CA HIS A 3 -52.67 -48.43 -15.93
C HIS A 3 -52.17 -48.06 -14.54
N VAL A 4 -52.10 -49.03 -13.67
CA VAL A 4 -51.38 -48.89 -12.37
C VAL A 4 -49.92 -49.10 -12.70
N HIS A 5 -49.15 -48.03 -12.77
CA HIS A 5 -47.70 -48.18 -12.80
C HIS A 5 -47.27 -48.89 -11.49
N ALA A 6 -46.62 -50.02 -11.66
CA ALA A 6 -46.16 -50.85 -10.54
C ALA A 6 -44.76 -50.40 -10.02
N SER A 7 -44.42 -49.13 -10.15
CA SER A 7 -43.19 -48.59 -9.60
C SER A 7 -43.35 -48.27 -8.13
N GLU A 8 -42.30 -48.45 -7.35
CA GLU A 8 -42.26 -48.03 -5.97
C GLU A 8 -42.52 -46.49 -5.89
N ARG A 9 -43.42 -46.09 -5.02
CA ARG A 9 -43.89 -44.71 -4.90
C ARG A 9 -43.41 -44.06 -3.67
N LEU A 10 -42.90 -42.85 -3.81
CA LEU A 10 -42.54 -41.98 -2.72
C LEU A 10 -43.67 -40.92 -2.54
N SER A 11 -44.09 -40.73 -1.28
CA SER A 11 -44.97 -39.62 -0.92
C SER A 11 -44.16 -38.42 -0.50
N ILE A 12 -44.30 -37.30 -1.20
CA ILE A 12 -43.67 -36.05 -0.85
C ILE A 12 -44.72 -34.96 -0.65
N SER A 13 -44.39 -33.88 0.02
CA SER A 13 -45.18 -32.67 -0.01
C SER A 13 -44.37 -31.45 -0.43
N LEU A 14 -44.99 -30.52 -1.11
CA LEU A 14 -44.49 -29.19 -1.41
C LEU A 14 -45.50 -28.19 -0.85
N ASP A 15 -45.06 -27.40 0.09
CA ASP A 15 -45.91 -26.41 0.79
C ASP A 15 -47.18 -27.05 1.33
N HIS A 16 -47.03 -28.21 2.01
CA HIS A 16 -48.10 -29.05 2.56
C HIS A 16 -49.08 -29.67 1.53
N VAL A 17 -48.83 -29.51 0.24
CA VAL A 17 -49.60 -30.19 -0.82
C VAL A 17 -48.94 -31.55 -1.11
N PRO A 18 -49.64 -32.68 -0.90
CA PRO A 18 -49.08 -34.00 -1.10
C PRO A 18 -49.00 -34.37 -2.57
N TYR A 19 -47.91 -34.96 -2.98
CA TYR A 19 -47.68 -35.49 -4.33
C TYR A 19 -47.21 -36.95 -4.25
N ALA A 20 -47.56 -37.73 -5.27
CA ALA A 20 -46.98 -39.04 -5.47
C ALA A 20 -45.84 -38.95 -6.48
N ALA A 21 -44.65 -39.31 -6.08
CA ALA A 21 -43.45 -39.36 -6.92
C ALA A 21 -43.09 -40.77 -7.33
N ASP A 22 -42.52 -40.92 -8.52
CA ASP A 22 -41.96 -42.19 -9.00
C ASP A 22 -40.53 -42.31 -8.50
N LEU A 23 -40.27 -43.36 -7.75
CA LEU A 23 -38.93 -43.61 -7.17
C LEU A 23 -37.89 -43.89 -8.28
N ALA A 24 -38.29 -44.44 -9.42
CA ALA A 24 -37.37 -44.80 -10.49
C ALA A 24 -36.62 -43.59 -11.10
N GLY A 25 -37.19 -42.41 -11.01
CA GLY A 25 -36.53 -41.18 -11.52
C GLY A 25 -36.09 -40.23 -10.44
N TYR A 26 -36.27 -40.59 -9.16
CA TYR A 26 -35.86 -39.74 -8.03
C TYR A 26 -34.35 -39.78 -7.85
N SER A 27 -33.76 -38.61 -7.67
CA SER A 27 -32.35 -38.48 -7.27
C SER A 27 -32.12 -37.25 -6.42
N ARG A 28 -31.16 -37.36 -5.52
CA ARG A 28 -30.66 -36.25 -4.70
C ARG A 28 -29.16 -36.17 -4.87
N THR A 29 -28.65 -35.01 -5.23
CA THR A 29 -27.23 -34.78 -5.50
C THR A 29 -26.82 -33.41 -4.96
N THR A 30 -25.75 -33.36 -4.19
CA THR A 30 -25.21 -32.10 -3.73
C THR A 30 -24.39 -31.44 -4.83
N VAL A 31 -24.80 -30.26 -5.25
CA VAL A 31 -24.18 -29.50 -6.35
C VAL A 31 -23.72 -28.13 -5.86
N PRO A 32 -22.66 -27.56 -6.44
CA PRO A 32 -22.26 -26.21 -6.14
C PRO A 32 -23.27 -25.20 -6.69
N LEU A 33 -23.56 -24.14 -5.93
CA LEU A 33 -24.39 -23.03 -6.37
C LEU A 33 -23.58 -22.12 -7.31
N LEU A 34 -23.70 -22.33 -8.60
CA LEU A 34 -22.85 -21.70 -9.63
C LEU A 34 -23.40 -20.37 -10.17
N ARG A 35 -24.57 -19.92 -9.73
CA ARG A 35 -25.28 -18.79 -10.35
C ARG A 35 -24.87 -17.41 -9.90
N GLU A 36 -24.11 -17.29 -8.81
CA GLU A 36 -23.68 -16.00 -8.25
C GLU A 36 -22.66 -15.26 -9.12
N GLN A 37 -22.10 -15.90 -10.14
CA GLN A 37 -20.99 -15.33 -10.92
C GLN A 37 -21.39 -14.57 -12.19
N ARG A 38 -22.65 -14.42 -12.52
CA ARG A 38 -23.05 -13.81 -13.79
C ARG A 38 -22.93 -12.29 -13.86
N ASP A 39 -22.70 -11.61 -12.76
CA ASP A 39 -22.59 -10.13 -12.72
C ASP A 39 -21.17 -9.60 -12.86
N GLN A 40 -20.18 -10.45 -13.05
CA GLN A 40 -18.84 -9.97 -13.35
C GLN A 40 -18.72 -9.72 -14.86
N SER A 41 -19.03 -8.52 -15.24
CA SER A 41 -18.78 -7.94 -16.56
C SER A 41 -17.26 -7.73 -16.72
N GLY A 42 -16.54 -8.73 -17.03
CA GLY A 42 -15.11 -8.61 -17.23
C GLY A 42 -14.58 -9.90 -17.80
N GLU A 43 -14.24 -9.86 -19.06
CA GLU A 43 -13.51 -10.92 -19.74
C GLU A 43 -14.25 -12.26 -19.83
N ALA A 44 -15.17 -12.29 -20.77
CA ALA A 44 -15.74 -13.52 -21.27
C ALA A 44 -14.61 -14.47 -21.69
N GLY A 45 -14.50 -15.59 -21.03
CA GLY A 45 -13.66 -16.70 -21.44
C GLY A 45 -12.80 -17.33 -20.37
N GLU A 46 -12.63 -16.73 -19.22
CA GLU A 46 -11.59 -17.21 -18.31
C GLU A 46 -12.03 -18.09 -17.17
N GLN A 47 -13.29 -18.36 -16.97
CA GLN A 47 -13.63 -19.16 -15.80
C GLN A 47 -14.77 -20.12 -16.07
N SER A 48 -14.42 -21.28 -16.62
CA SER A 48 -15.17 -22.43 -16.24
C SER A 48 -14.95 -22.64 -14.74
N LEU A 49 -15.97 -22.47 -13.94
CA LEU A 49 -15.97 -22.70 -12.49
C LEU A 49 -15.69 -24.16 -12.10
N ASN A 50 -15.41 -24.96 -13.07
CA ASN A 50 -15.21 -26.38 -12.96
C ASN A 50 -13.82 -26.67 -12.44
N GLN A 51 -13.71 -26.85 -11.11
CA GLN A 51 -12.67 -27.63 -10.46
C GLN A 51 -11.20 -27.19 -10.68
N GLU A 52 -10.92 -26.10 -11.40
CA GLU A 52 -9.57 -25.63 -11.61
C GLU A 52 -9.06 -24.82 -10.40
N MET A 53 -7.78 -24.96 -10.13
CA MET A 53 -7.13 -24.15 -9.09
C MET A 53 -6.99 -22.71 -9.57
N TRP A 54 -7.41 -21.79 -8.74
CA TRP A 54 -7.23 -20.36 -8.97
C TRP A 54 -5.86 -19.93 -8.49
N LEU A 55 -5.14 -19.22 -9.34
CA LEU A 55 -3.80 -18.73 -9.08
C LEU A 55 -3.84 -17.20 -8.89
N ARG A 56 -3.10 -16.72 -7.92
CA ARG A 56 -2.65 -15.33 -7.83
C ARG A 56 -1.15 -15.29 -7.58
N SER A 57 -0.49 -14.32 -8.20
CA SER A 57 0.95 -14.12 -8.08
C SER A 57 1.29 -12.65 -8.20
N GLN A 58 2.43 -12.29 -7.67
CA GLN A 58 3.01 -10.97 -7.80
C GLN A 58 4.52 -11.09 -8.00
N THR A 59 5.08 -10.29 -8.90
CA THR A 59 6.48 -10.33 -9.31
C THR A 59 7.13 -8.95 -9.29
N ASP A 60 6.40 -7.92 -8.95
CA ASP A 60 6.90 -6.54 -8.92
C ASP A 60 6.12 -5.74 -7.87
N TRP A 61 6.81 -4.81 -7.22
CA TRP A 61 6.27 -3.97 -6.14
C TRP A 61 6.60 -2.48 -6.37
N SER A 62 7.10 -2.14 -7.55
CA SER A 62 7.64 -0.82 -7.87
C SER A 62 6.62 0.32 -7.90
N HIS A 63 5.31 -0.01 -7.87
CA HIS A 63 4.23 0.99 -7.72
C HIS A 63 3.89 1.31 -6.26
N GLY A 64 4.68 0.81 -5.31
CA GLY A 64 4.62 1.25 -3.91
C GLY A 64 3.46 0.71 -3.09
N ALA A 65 3.23 1.37 -1.96
CA ALA A 65 2.24 1.01 -0.96
C ALA A 65 0.80 1.42 -1.34
N GLY A 66 -0.18 1.02 -0.52
CA GLY A 66 -1.58 1.41 -0.63
C GLY A 66 -2.47 0.45 -1.42
N GLN A 67 -2.04 -0.80 -1.62
CA GLN A 67 -2.89 -1.85 -2.20
C GLN A 67 -3.88 -2.34 -1.15
N GLU A 68 -5.17 -2.09 -1.32
CA GLU A 68 -6.21 -2.67 -0.46
C GLU A 68 -6.57 -4.08 -0.89
N PHE A 69 -6.67 -4.30 -2.20
CA PHE A 69 -7.05 -5.56 -2.81
C PHE A 69 -6.09 -5.93 -3.93
N LEU A 70 -5.69 -7.19 -3.98
CA LEU A 70 -4.97 -7.73 -5.13
C LEU A 70 -5.99 -8.26 -6.16
N ASP A 71 -6.54 -7.35 -6.92
CA ASP A 71 -7.49 -7.63 -8.00
C ASP A 71 -6.79 -7.66 -9.38
N ASN A 72 -7.56 -7.81 -10.45
CA ASN A 72 -7.02 -7.92 -11.81
C ASN A 72 -6.62 -6.57 -12.44
N ALA A 73 -6.84 -5.44 -11.79
CA ALA A 73 -6.37 -4.16 -12.29
C ALA A 73 -4.84 -4.15 -12.37
N ASP A 74 -4.28 -3.79 -13.52
CA ASP A 74 -2.82 -3.85 -13.77
C ASP A 74 -2.03 -3.00 -12.77
N SER A 75 -2.59 -1.86 -12.33
CA SER A 75 -1.98 -1.00 -11.32
C SER A 75 -1.82 -1.68 -9.96
N ASP A 76 -2.79 -2.48 -9.55
CA ASP A 76 -2.78 -3.12 -8.23
C ASP A 76 -1.80 -4.29 -8.14
N ARG A 77 -1.50 -4.94 -9.25
CA ARG A 77 -0.53 -6.05 -9.31
C ARG A 77 0.91 -5.63 -9.03
N LEU A 78 1.22 -4.35 -9.17
CA LEU A 78 2.56 -3.79 -8.96
C LEU A 78 2.68 -3.06 -7.62
N ARG A 79 1.64 -3.12 -6.78
CA ARG A 79 1.58 -2.47 -5.47
C ARG A 79 1.56 -3.51 -4.35
N PHE A 80 1.78 -3.03 -3.15
CA PHE A 80 1.59 -3.78 -1.90
C PHE A 80 0.77 -2.93 -0.91
N ASN A 81 0.27 -3.52 0.17
CA ASN A 81 -0.49 -2.78 1.17
C ASN A 81 0.43 -1.89 2.01
N THR A 82 1.34 -2.49 2.76
CA THR A 82 2.32 -1.79 3.62
C THR A 82 3.66 -2.50 3.60
N SER A 83 4.74 -1.77 3.87
CA SER A 83 6.07 -2.33 4.07
C SER A 83 6.80 -1.66 5.22
N SER A 84 7.77 -2.37 5.79
CA SER A 84 8.73 -1.86 6.75
C SER A 84 10.05 -2.59 6.57
N GLY A 85 11.14 -1.86 6.44
CA GLY A 85 12.47 -2.45 6.23
C GLY A 85 12.70 -3.09 4.87
N ILE A 86 11.86 -2.80 3.87
CA ILE A 86 11.92 -3.35 2.52
C ILE A 86 12.15 -2.24 1.50
N ASP A 87 13.08 -2.44 0.58
CA ASP A 87 13.28 -1.63 -0.64
C ASP A 87 12.56 -2.29 -1.83
N PRO A 88 11.43 -1.73 -2.31
CA PRO A 88 10.66 -2.28 -3.42
C PRO A 88 11.04 -1.69 -4.79
N TRP A 89 12.00 -0.77 -4.87
CA TRP A 89 12.20 0.09 -6.03
C TRP A 89 13.02 -0.53 -7.16
N VAL A 90 13.58 -1.70 -6.93
CA VAL A 90 14.20 -2.49 -7.99
C VAL A 90 13.13 -3.37 -8.61
N LYS A 91 12.83 -3.13 -9.89
CA LYS A 91 11.81 -3.90 -10.61
C LYS A 91 12.07 -5.41 -10.50
N GLY A 92 11.05 -6.14 -10.09
CA GLY A 92 11.12 -7.58 -9.92
C GLY A 92 11.88 -8.06 -8.67
N LYS A 93 12.20 -7.16 -7.75
CA LYS A 93 12.85 -7.50 -6.48
C LYS A 93 12.29 -6.68 -5.33
N ALA A 94 12.10 -7.32 -4.17
CA ALA A 94 11.97 -6.64 -2.89
C ALA A 94 13.10 -7.14 -1.98
N SER A 95 13.90 -6.21 -1.44
CA SER A 95 15.09 -6.49 -0.66
C SER A 95 15.06 -5.76 0.68
N LEU A 96 15.96 -6.13 1.60
CA LEU A 96 16.09 -5.43 2.87
C LEU A 96 16.73 -4.05 2.68
N LEU A 97 16.23 -3.07 3.45
CA LEU A 97 16.81 -1.72 3.52
C LEU A 97 18.13 -1.72 4.27
N PRO A 98 19.02 -0.74 4.00
CA PRO A 98 20.17 -0.47 4.85
C PRO A 98 19.75 -0.16 6.29
N LEU A 99 20.56 -0.61 7.24
CA LEU A 99 20.43 -0.23 8.64
C LEU A 99 20.81 1.25 8.79
N THR A 100 20.09 1.97 9.61
CA THR A 100 20.44 3.34 10.00
C THR A 100 21.15 3.37 11.36
N GLU A 101 22.11 4.27 11.48
CA GLU A 101 22.85 4.50 12.72
C GLU A 101 22.87 5.99 13.07
N GLU A 102 23.05 6.28 14.34
CA GLU A 102 23.21 7.64 14.82
C GLU A 102 24.56 8.23 14.33
N LYS A 103 24.52 9.48 13.89
CA LYS A 103 25.67 10.22 13.36
C LYS A 103 26.12 11.37 14.25
N SER A 104 25.65 11.42 15.48
CA SER A 104 25.99 12.48 16.44
C SER A 104 27.45 12.39 16.94
N GLY A 105 28.06 11.21 16.87
CA GLY A 105 29.42 10.99 17.38
C GLY A 105 29.52 11.15 18.89
N ALA A 106 30.31 12.12 19.34
CA ALA A 106 30.45 12.46 20.78
C ALA A 106 29.48 13.55 21.24
N LEU A 107 28.66 14.09 20.35
CA LEU A 107 27.69 15.13 20.63
C LEU A 107 26.29 14.54 20.83
N THR A 108 25.44 15.28 21.49
CA THR A 108 24.02 14.98 21.59
C THR A 108 23.28 16.04 20.82
N PHE A 109 22.53 15.64 19.80
CA PHE A 109 21.71 16.54 19.00
C PHE A 109 20.22 16.29 19.29
N THR A 110 19.49 17.37 19.55
CA THR A 110 18.04 17.35 19.77
C THR A 110 17.44 18.59 19.13
N ASP A 111 16.31 18.47 18.46
CA ASP A 111 15.63 19.59 17.77
C ASP A 111 16.58 20.36 16.81
N THR A 112 17.25 19.61 15.96
CA THR A 112 18.35 20.11 15.13
C THR A 112 17.91 20.51 13.73
N ILE A 113 18.54 21.57 13.20
CA ILE A 113 18.49 21.93 11.78
C ILE A 113 19.69 21.30 11.09
N MET A 114 19.44 20.53 10.02
CA MET A 114 20.49 19.79 9.31
C MET A 114 20.47 20.12 7.81
N LYS A 115 21.62 20.50 7.25
CA LYS A 115 21.78 20.68 5.80
C LYS A 115 23.16 20.18 5.34
N ILE A 116 23.24 19.67 4.12
CA ILE A 116 24.51 19.32 3.47
C ILE A 116 24.88 20.44 2.52
N ILE A 117 26.09 20.99 2.69
CA ILE A 117 26.63 22.11 1.94
C ILE A 117 28.01 21.70 1.38
N GLY A 118 28.07 21.42 0.08
CA GLY A 118 29.25 20.84 -0.52
C GLY A 118 29.64 19.51 0.13
N ASP A 119 30.88 19.38 0.58
CA ASP A 119 31.41 18.17 1.22
C ASP A 119 31.13 18.12 2.75
N TYR A 120 30.38 19.06 3.28
CA TYR A 120 30.13 19.19 4.72
C TYR A 120 28.67 19.03 5.07
N MET A 121 28.40 18.25 6.11
CA MET A 121 27.12 18.31 6.82
C MET A 121 27.21 19.35 7.93
N TYR A 122 26.25 20.26 7.95
CA TYR A 122 26.07 21.24 8.99
C TYR A 122 24.87 20.88 9.85
N VAL A 123 25.03 21.08 11.17
CA VAL A 123 24.00 20.84 12.17
C VAL A 123 23.97 22.02 13.12
N ALA A 124 22.82 22.66 13.22
CA ALA A 124 22.57 23.68 14.25
C ALA A 124 21.84 23.03 15.44
N GLU A 125 22.38 23.24 16.64
CA GLU A 125 21.83 22.74 17.89
C GLU A 125 21.74 23.91 18.87
N GLY A 126 20.52 24.35 19.12
CA GLY A 126 20.30 25.50 20.02
C GLY A 126 21.06 26.75 19.57
N THR A 127 22.09 27.15 20.32
CA THR A 127 22.91 28.33 20.02
C THR A 127 24.21 28.03 19.26
N GLU A 128 24.43 26.78 18.88
CA GLU A 128 25.70 26.31 18.31
C GLU A 128 25.51 25.77 16.91
N LEU A 129 26.49 26.00 16.03
CA LEU A 129 26.57 25.43 14.70
C LEU A 129 27.80 24.52 14.61
N TYR A 130 27.59 23.30 14.20
CA TYR A 130 28.61 22.29 13.94
C TYR A 130 28.70 21.95 12.48
N TYR A 131 29.86 21.47 12.03
CA TYR A 131 30.02 20.86 10.71
C TYR A 131 30.95 19.65 10.76
N SER A 132 30.78 18.74 9.83
CA SER A 132 31.59 17.55 9.65
C SER A 132 31.75 17.22 8.17
N ASN A 133 32.97 16.88 7.73
CA ASN A 133 33.24 16.28 6.44
C ASN A 133 33.39 14.75 6.50
N THR A 134 33.26 14.21 7.72
CA THR A 134 33.29 12.77 7.98
C THR A 134 31.93 12.21 8.42
N PHE A 135 30.85 12.96 8.18
CA PHE A 135 29.50 12.63 8.63
C PHE A 135 28.99 11.27 8.12
N ALA A 136 29.54 10.74 7.03
CA ALA A 136 29.19 9.43 6.51
C ALA A 136 29.88 8.26 7.24
N ASN A 137 30.83 8.53 8.13
CA ASN A 137 31.54 7.50 8.91
C ASN A 137 30.67 7.01 10.08
N ALA A 138 31.03 5.86 10.67
CA ALA A 138 30.36 5.33 11.87
C ALA A 138 30.45 6.27 13.05
N THR A 139 31.62 6.93 13.20
CA THR A 139 31.84 7.93 14.26
C THR A 139 32.32 9.22 13.61
N PRO A 140 31.42 10.13 13.27
CA PRO A 140 31.76 11.42 12.68
C PRO A 140 32.56 12.30 13.65
N SER A 141 33.48 13.10 13.09
CA SER A 141 34.17 14.16 13.82
C SER A 141 33.49 15.50 13.54
N TRP A 142 32.98 16.14 14.57
CA TRP A 142 32.29 17.42 14.46
C TRP A 142 33.19 18.58 14.91
N SER A 143 33.17 19.65 14.16
CA SER A 143 33.86 20.90 14.44
C SER A 143 32.85 22.01 14.70
N GLN A 144 32.98 22.70 15.81
CA GLN A 144 32.13 23.84 16.13
C GLN A 144 32.56 25.09 15.38
N VAL A 145 31.63 25.84 14.85
CA VAL A 145 31.86 27.17 14.28
C VAL A 145 31.84 28.17 15.44
N THR A 146 33.00 28.35 16.08
CA THR A 146 33.14 29.00 17.39
C THR A 146 32.63 30.44 17.47
N ALA A 147 32.58 31.16 16.38
CA ALA A 147 32.09 32.54 16.41
C ALA A 147 30.59 32.67 16.15
N ILE A 148 29.89 31.54 15.91
CA ILE A 148 28.44 31.47 15.98
C ILE A 148 27.99 31.06 17.39
N ALA A 149 28.83 30.39 18.16
CA ALA A 149 28.59 30.13 19.56
C ALA A 149 28.24 31.43 20.27
N GLY A 150 27.04 31.54 20.75
CA GLY A 150 26.53 32.79 21.26
C GLY A 150 25.32 32.65 22.16
N SER A 151 24.70 33.75 22.41
CA SER A 151 23.58 33.89 23.32
C SER A 151 22.20 33.72 22.66
N HIS A 152 22.15 33.45 21.36
CA HIS A 152 20.91 33.41 20.59
C HIS A 152 20.72 32.08 19.91
N VAL A 153 19.50 31.55 19.95
CA VAL A 153 19.13 30.30 19.30
C VAL A 153 19.16 30.49 17.78
N ILE A 154 19.76 29.54 17.09
CA ILE A 154 19.75 29.49 15.63
C ILE A 154 18.37 29.03 15.16
N THR A 155 17.73 29.82 14.31
CA THR A 155 16.40 29.53 13.79
C THR A 155 16.44 28.90 12.38
N ASP A 156 17.47 29.19 11.59
CA ASP A 156 17.76 28.56 10.29
C ASP A 156 19.17 28.95 9.81
N PHE A 157 19.66 28.24 8.80
CA PHE A 157 20.85 28.63 8.06
C PHE A 157 20.76 28.15 6.61
N ASP A 158 21.43 28.84 5.70
CA ASP A 158 21.55 28.42 4.31
C ASP A 158 22.88 28.87 3.72
N SER A 159 23.21 28.46 2.47
CA SER A 159 24.53 28.68 1.89
C SER A 159 24.48 29.03 0.41
N ASP A 160 25.41 29.88 -0.03
CA ASP A 160 25.73 30.15 -1.43
C ASP A 160 26.83 29.21 -1.99
N GLY A 161 27.23 28.17 -1.22
CA GLY A 161 28.31 27.26 -1.54
C GLY A 161 29.70 27.73 -1.10
N THR A 162 29.88 29.02 -0.79
CA THR A 162 31.13 29.62 -0.28
C THR A 162 31.01 30.10 1.15
N SER A 163 29.81 30.55 1.49
CA SER A 163 29.47 31.10 2.81
C SER A 163 28.21 30.44 3.35
N VAL A 164 28.17 30.28 4.66
CA VAL A 164 26.98 29.88 5.42
C VAL A 164 26.41 31.12 6.08
N PHE A 165 25.13 31.38 5.85
CA PHE A 165 24.36 32.46 6.47
C PHE A 165 23.49 31.87 7.56
N VAL A 166 23.45 32.50 8.72
CA VAL A 166 22.76 31.98 9.91
C VAL A 166 21.76 33.00 10.43
N ALA A 167 20.52 32.57 10.65
CA ALA A 167 19.43 33.34 11.22
C ALA A 167 19.26 33.07 12.71
N TYR A 168 18.80 34.07 13.46
CA TYR A 168 18.53 34.04 14.90
C TYR A 168 17.13 34.56 15.25
N GLY A 169 16.27 34.73 14.27
CA GLY A 169 14.98 35.39 14.44
C GLY A 169 15.14 36.82 14.98
N ALA A 170 14.11 37.32 15.63
CA ALA A 170 14.11 38.67 16.21
C ALA A 170 15.19 38.90 17.28
N SER A 171 15.97 37.88 17.64
CA SER A 171 16.95 37.96 18.75
C SER A 171 18.28 38.60 18.33
N SER A 172 18.69 38.51 17.09
CA SER A 172 19.96 39.05 16.60
C SER A 172 20.00 39.16 15.08
N SER A 173 20.82 40.08 14.56
CA SER A 173 21.10 40.14 13.13
C SER A 173 21.81 38.89 12.64
N ALA A 174 21.57 38.56 11.35
CA ALA A 174 22.18 37.42 10.67
C ALA A 174 23.71 37.46 10.76
N LYS A 175 24.32 36.28 10.78
CA LYS A 175 25.78 36.11 10.68
C LYS A 175 26.17 35.36 9.42
N LYS A 176 27.44 35.55 9.03
CA LYS A 176 28.03 34.91 7.85
C LYS A 176 29.34 34.19 8.24
N ALA A 177 29.51 32.97 7.78
CA ALA A 177 30.72 32.17 7.95
C ALA A 177 31.22 31.65 6.60
N SER A 178 32.50 31.38 6.45
CA SER A 178 33.00 30.64 5.30
C SER A 178 32.74 29.14 5.45
N VAL A 179 32.38 28.47 4.35
CA VAL A 179 32.16 27.01 4.35
C VAL A 179 33.44 26.27 4.80
N GLY A 180 33.28 25.28 5.68
CA GLY A 180 34.40 24.48 6.23
C GLY A 180 35.31 25.24 7.20
N SER A 181 34.91 26.39 7.72
CA SER A 181 35.73 27.21 8.61
C SER A 181 35.14 27.29 10.03
N THR A 182 36.02 27.24 11.03
CA THR A 182 35.65 27.44 12.42
C THR A 182 35.55 28.92 12.84
N THR A 183 36.06 29.84 12.00
CA THR A 183 36.06 31.29 12.27
C THR A 183 34.96 31.99 11.52
N VAL A 184 34.30 32.92 12.15
CA VAL A 184 33.20 33.69 11.57
C VAL A 184 33.59 35.16 11.45
N PRO A 185 33.41 35.79 10.31
CA PRO A 185 33.28 37.24 10.27
C PRO A 185 32.03 37.67 11.03
N GLY A 186 32.04 38.85 11.61
CA GLY A 186 30.97 39.38 12.46
C GLY A 186 29.58 39.41 11.82
N SER A 187 28.71 40.26 12.35
CA SER A 187 27.32 40.45 11.88
C SER A 187 27.25 40.66 10.38
N PHE A 188 26.25 40.07 9.72
CA PHE A 188 25.98 40.23 8.30
C PHE A 188 24.68 41.03 8.12
N GLY A 189 24.82 42.33 7.87
CA GLY A 189 23.69 43.23 7.79
C GLY A 189 23.09 43.63 9.15
N SER A 190 21.95 44.30 9.08
CA SER A 190 21.15 44.72 10.25
C SER A 190 19.88 43.94 10.47
N GLU A 191 19.49 43.14 9.45
CA GLU A 191 18.22 42.42 9.42
C GLU A 191 18.23 41.21 10.35
N THR A 192 17.06 40.90 10.92
CA THR A 192 16.86 39.83 11.92
C THR A 192 15.90 38.77 11.39
N PRO A 193 16.33 37.97 10.39
CA PRO A 193 15.45 37.02 9.74
C PRO A 193 15.09 35.84 10.65
N ASP A 194 13.86 35.36 10.55
CA ASP A 194 13.42 34.10 11.15
C ASP A 194 14.03 32.89 10.40
N PHE A 195 14.11 32.97 9.07
CA PHE A 195 14.81 31.98 8.26
C PHE A 195 15.42 32.62 7.00
N ILE A 196 16.33 31.89 6.37
CA ILE A 196 17.13 32.36 5.24
C ILE A 196 17.04 31.32 4.11
N LYS A 197 16.96 31.80 2.87
CA LYS A 197 17.09 30.96 1.67
C LYS A 197 18.05 31.57 0.66
N VAL A 198 18.88 30.72 0.07
CA VAL A 198 19.70 31.07 -1.08
C VAL A 198 19.14 30.38 -2.31
N ILE A 199 18.49 31.13 -3.20
CA ILE A 199 17.78 30.60 -4.34
C ILE A 199 18.29 31.26 -5.63
N GLY A 200 18.86 30.49 -6.53
CA GLY A 200 19.39 31.01 -7.81
C GLY A 200 20.49 32.06 -7.63
N GLY A 201 21.31 31.93 -6.57
CA GLY A 201 22.35 32.89 -6.22
C GLY A 201 21.85 34.17 -5.51
N ARG A 202 20.56 34.23 -5.18
CA ARG A 202 19.93 35.31 -4.42
C ARG A 202 19.80 34.96 -2.97
N LEU A 203 20.12 35.87 -2.08
CA LEU A 203 19.95 35.74 -0.65
C LEU A 203 18.63 36.39 -0.24
N ILE A 204 17.72 35.61 0.28
CA ILE A 204 16.37 36.04 0.64
C ILE A 204 16.17 35.82 2.14
N PHE A 205 15.80 36.86 2.86
CA PHE A 205 15.51 36.85 4.29
C PHE A 205 14.00 36.91 4.52
N PHE A 206 13.56 36.16 5.49
CA PHE A 206 12.15 36.10 5.90
C PHE A 206 12.03 36.47 7.36
N ASP A 207 11.17 37.43 7.66
CA ASP A 207 10.86 37.88 9.02
C ASP A 207 9.34 37.92 9.17
N ALA A 208 8.80 37.02 9.97
CA ALA A 208 7.36 36.84 10.17
C ALA A 208 6.57 36.88 8.83
N ASN A 209 5.94 38.01 8.50
CA ASN A 209 5.17 38.21 7.28
C ASN A 209 5.93 38.97 6.17
N THR A 210 7.18 39.35 6.42
CA THR A 210 7.99 40.13 5.47
C THR A 210 9.03 39.26 4.78
N VAL A 211 9.24 39.50 3.48
CA VAL A 211 10.30 38.87 2.67
C VAL A 211 11.12 39.96 2.00
N ILE A 212 12.44 39.88 2.14
CA ILE A 212 13.38 40.86 1.59
C ILE A 212 14.54 40.18 0.86
N GLU A 213 14.98 40.71 -0.26
CA GLU A 213 16.20 40.29 -0.95
C GLU A 213 17.39 41.10 -0.41
N ILE A 214 18.44 40.42 -0.02
CA ILE A 214 19.64 40.99 0.58
C ILE A 214 20.80 40.87 -0.41
N SER A 215 21.54 41.96 -0.56
CA SER A 215 22.75 41.99 -1.39
C SER A 215 23.93 41.26 -0.73
N ALA A 216 24.95 40.92 -1.50
CA ALA A 216 26.13 40.20 -1.05
C ALA A 216 26.90 40.85 0.10
N ASN A 217 26.72 42.15 0.30
CA ASN A 217 27.34 42.92 1.40
C ASN A 217 26.46 42.99 2.67
N GLY A 218 25.29 42.36 2.68
CA GLY A 218 24.39 42.34 3.83
C GLY A 218 23.43 43.50 3.97
N SER A 219 23.34 44.35 2.95
CA SER A 219 22.41 45.48 2.96
C SER A 219 21.22 45.20 2.03
N HIS A 220 20.05 45.68 2.44
CA HIS A 220 18.89 45.73 1.57
C HIS A 220 19.13 46.76 0.44
N ALA A 221 19.03 46.38 -0.79
CA ALA A 221 19.10 47.32 -1.93
C ALA A 221 17.70 47.92 -2.13
N GLY A 222 17.60 49.24 -2.22
CA GLY A 222 16.31 49.92 -2.30
C GLY A 222 15.46 49.63 -3.55
N SER A 223 16.00 48.87 -4.49
CA SER A 223 15.29 48.33 -5.68
C SER A 223 15.04 46.82 -5.62
N ALA A 224 15.52 46.14 -4.55
CA ALA A 224 15.31 44.72 -4.38
C ALA A 224 13.94 44.43 -3.76
N LEU A 225 13.53 43.16 -3.78
CA LEU A 225 12.28 42.72 -3.20
C LEU A 225 12.17 43.12 -1.71
N ASP A 226 11.09 43.80 -1.38
CA ASP A 226 10.63 44.12 -0.03
C ASP A 226 9.11 44.04 -0.05
N TYR A 227 8.58 42.98 0.55
CA TYR A 227 7.15 42.69 0.53
C TYR A 227 6.67 42.11 1.86
N SER A 228 5.56 42.64 2.34
CA SER A 228 4.87 42.13 3.52
C SER A 228 3.48 41.64 3.14
N ILE A 229 3.10 40.46 3.65
CA ILE A 229 1.73 39.95 3.47
C ILE A 229 0.77 40.91 4.18
N GLU A 230 -0.22 41.42 3.44
CA GLU A 230 -1.16 42.41 3.96
C GLU A 230 -2.13 41.86 5.00
N HIS A 231 -2.38 40.55 4.99
CA HIS A 231 -3.29 39.89 5.93
C HIS A 231 -2.61 39.60 7.25
N SER A 232 -3.18 40.10 8.33
CA SER A 232 -2.68 39.84 9.69
C SER A 232 -2.74 38.34 10.05
N GLY A 233 -1.69 37.85 10.71
CA GLY A 233 -1.62 36.46 11.16
C GLY A 233 -1.11 35.46 10.11
N TRP A 234 -0.71 35.92 8.94
CA TRP A 234 0.05 35.12 7.99
C TRP A 234 1.54 35.26 8.21
N THR A 235 2.25 34.14 8.12
CA THR A 235 3.71 34.07 8.26
C THR A 235 4.31 33.24 7.15
N TRP A 236 5.47 33.66 6.65
CA TRP A 236 6.26 32.86 5.72
C TRP A 236 6.75 31.60 6.42
N LYS A 237 6.84 30.52 5.66
CA LYS A 237 7.23 29.22 6.20
C LYS A 237 8.43 28.60 5.48
N ASP A 238 8.47 28.70 4.16
CA ASP A 238 9.54 28.13 3.35
C ASP A 238 9.55 28.75 1.95
N ALA A 239 10.63 28.51 1.19
CA ALA A 239 10.74 28.97 -0.21
C ALA A 239 11.61 28.01 -1.03
N CYS A 240 11.30 27.92 -2.34
CA CYS A 240 12.11 27.13 -3.26
C CYS A 240 12.15 27.79 -4.67
N SER A 241 13.10 27.32 -5.49
CA SER A 241 13.21 27.79 -6.87
C SER A 241 12.00 27.41 -7.71
N GLY A 242 11.57 28.28 -8.61
CA GLY A 242 10.60 28.00 -9.66
C GLY A 242 11.25 28.07 -11.05
N PRO A 243 10.51 27.72 -12.11
CA PRO A 243 11.02 27.75 -13.49
C PRO A 243 11.50 29.15 -13.95
N THR A 244 10.78 30.18 -13.52
CA THR A 244 11.01 31.59 -13.92
C THR A 244 11.03 32.54 -12.73
N GLY A 245 11.15 32.04 -11.51
CA GLY A 245 11.10 32.83 -10.28
C GLY A 245 11.27 32.00 -9.04
N VAL A 246 10.59 32.38 -7.98
CA VAL A 246 10.66 31.74 -6.65
C VAL A 246 9.25 31.47 -6.15
N TYR A 247 9.02 30.26 -5.65
CA TYR A 247 7.82 29.92 -4.89
C TYR A 247 8.06 30.15 -3.42
N LEU A 248 7.09 30.78 -2.77
CA LEU A 248 7.09 31.11 -1.37
C LEU A 248 5.87 30.45 -0.70
N ALA A 249 6.07 29.80 0.41
CA ALA A 249 4.99 29.21 1.21
C ALA A 249 4.70 30.09 2.42
N ALA A 250 3.43 30.32 2.70
CA ALA A 250 2.98 31.04 3.88
C ALA A 250 1.80 30.31 4.54
N ASN A 251 1.72 30.42 5.86
CA ASN A 251 0.61 29.87 6.65
C ASN A 251 -0.17 30.97 7.33
N GLY A 252 -1.50 30.90 7.23
CA GLY A 252 -2.44 31.59 8.09
C GLY A 252 -2.87 30.71 9.26
N ALA A 253 -3.87 31.16 10.02
CA ALA A 253 -4.36 30.42 11.19
C ALA A 253 -4.95 29.04 10.84
N GLU A 254 -5.58 28.91 9.68
CA GLU A 254 -6.33 27.72 9.30
C GLU A 254 -5.94 27.11 7.94
N THR A 255 -5.09 27.77 7.16
CA THR A 255 -4.72 27.32 5.82
C THR A 255 -3.34 27.78 5.43
N GLY A 256 -2.71 27.04 4.50
CA GLY A 256 -1.49 27.43 3.84
C GLY A 256 -1.74 27.97 2.44
N ALA A 257 -0.88 28.87 1.98
CA ALA A 257 -0.92 29.40 0.63
C ALA A 257 0.47 29.40 -0.03
N VAL A 258 0.48 29.30 -1.34
CA VAL A 258 1.69 29.40 -2.14
C VAL A 258 1.62 30.69 -2.95
N TYR A 259 2.69 31.44 -2.87
CA TYR A 259 2.94 32.66 -3.64
C TYR A 259 4.03 32.39 -4.66
N PHE A 260 3.98 33.11 -5.74
CA PHE A 260 5.01 33.11 -6.78
C PHE A 260 5.53 34.53 -7.01
N THR A 261 6.84 34.69 -7.04
CA THR A 261 7.49 35.93 -7.45
C THR A 261 8.31 35.67 -8.70
N SER A 262 7.99 36.40 -9.77
CA SER A 262 8.72 36.32 -11.03
C SER A 262 10.00 37.14 -10.98
N ILE A 263 10.93 36.83 -11.88
CA ILE A 263 12.12 37.64 -12.10
C ILE A 263 11.80 38.62 -13.26
N GLY A 264 11.89 39.92 -13.00
CA GLY A 264 11.65 40.96 -13.97
C GLY A 264 12.60 40.84 -15.18
N LEU A 265 12.02 40.83 -16.38
CA LEU A 265 12.78 40.67 -17.64
C LEU A 265 13.69 41.84 -17.95
N SER A 266 13.39 43.04 -17.44
CA SER A 266 14.11 44.28 -17.76
C SER A 266 15.25 44.59 -16.80
N ASP A 267 15.12 44.24 -15.53
CA ASP A 267 16.01 44.59 -14.45
C ASP A 267 16.60 43.38 -13.69
N GLY A 268 16.04 42.21 -13.93
CA GLY A 268 16.47 40.96 -13.26
C GLY A 268 16.14 40.91 -11.79
N LEU A 269 15.30 41.80 -11.25
CA LEU A 269 14.88 41.82 -9.85
C LEU A 269 13.68 40.91 -9.64
N LEU A 270 13.46 40.50 -8.38
CA LEU A 270 12.26 39.80 -7.99
C LEU A 270 11.09 40.79 -7.91
N GLU A 271 9.98 40.44 -8.52
CA GLU A 271 8.74 41.22 -8.49
C GLU A 271 7.96 40.95 -7.18
N SER A 272 6.93 41.74 -6.90
CA SER A 272 6.07 41.52 -5.75
C SER A 272 5.38 40.16 -5.84
N PRO A 273 5.42 39.31 -4.77
CA PRO A 273 4.79 37.99 -4.74
C PRO A 273 3.29 38.06 -5.02
N GLN A 274 2.81 37.11 -5.82
CA GLN A 274 1.38 36.93 -6.10
C GLN A 274 0.94 35.60 -5.52
N GLN A 275 -0.19 35.56 -4.83
CA GLN A 275 -0.77 34.31 -4.38
C GLN A 275 -1.25 33.50 -5.59
N VAL A 276 -0.70 32.30 -5.80
CA VAL A 276 -1.02 31.44 -6.93
C VAL A 276 -1.92 30.27 -6.55
N ALA A 277 -1.93 29.88 -5.28
CA ALA A 277 -2.83 28.85 -4.79
C ALA A 277 -2.99 28.91 -3.26
N GLU A 278 -4.08 28.32 -2.77
CA GLU A 278 -4.38 28.15 -1.36
C GLU A 278 -4.77 26.68 -1.10
N LEU A 279 -4.26 26.11 0.00
CA LEU A 279 -4.60 24.75 0.41
C LEU A 279 -5.99 24.69 1.00
N PRO A 280 -6.60 23.49 1.06
CA PRO A 280 -7.85 23.30 1.78
C PRO A 280 -7.77 23.73 3.24
N ARG A 281 -8.88 24.21 3.77
CA ARG A 281 -8.98 24.62 5.17
C ARG A 281 -8.57 23.50 6.13
N GLY A 282 -7.78 23.83 7.13
CA GLY A 282 -7.21 22.91 8.12
C GLY A 282 -5.93 22.23 7.65
N GLU A 283 -5.35 22.67 6.54
CA GLU A 283 -4.08 22.18 6.03
C GLU A 283 -3.05 23.32 5.96
N GLN A 284 -1.88 23.10 6.55
CA GLN A 284 -0.76 24.05 6.59
C GLN A 284 0.47 23.46 5.90
N ILE A 285 1.34 24.32 5.39
CA ILE A 285 2.58 23.95 4.72
C ILE A 285 3.71 23.92 5.75
N ASN A 286 4.47 22.83 5.80
CA ASN A 286 5.67 22.74 6.65
C ASN A 286 6.94 23.04 5.85
N SER A 287 7.07 22.51 4.63
CA SER A 287 8.15 22.86 3.72
C SER A 287 7.73 22.68 2.26
N ILE A 288 8.47 23.32 1.32
CA ILE A 288 8.26 23.20 -0.11
C ILE A 288 9.57 22.95 -0.85
N LEU A 289 9.48 22.21 -1.95
CA LEU A 289 10.62 21.93 -2.80
C LEU A 289 10.16 21.79 -4.26
N SER A 290 10.89 22.37 -5.20
CA SER A 290 10.60 22.19 -6.62
C SER A 290 11.53 21.20 -7.28
N TYR A 291 10.99 20.28 -8.07
CA TYR A 291 11.78 19.29 -8.79
C TYR A 291 11.05 18.74 -10.02
N GLY A 292 11.74 18.73 -11.17
CA GLY A 292 11.23 18.08 -12.39
C GLY A 292 9.90 18.63 -12.92
N GLY A 293 9.61 19.91 -12.73
CA GLY A 293 8.33 20.51 -13.13
C GLY A 293 7.20 20.32 -12.12
N LEU A 294 7.49 19.74 -10.96
CA LEU A 294 6.57 19.57 -9.86
C LEU A 294 6.99 20.41 -8.66
N LEU A 295 6.01 20.94 -7.95
CA LEU A 295 6.17 21.48 -6.61
C LEU A 295 5.76 20.40 -5.61
N VAL A 296 6.68 20.04 -4.72
CA VAL A 296 6.48 19.07 -3.64
C VAL A 296 6.19 19.84 -2.38
N LEU A 297 5.10 19.54 -1.71
CA LEU A 297 4.68 20.19 -0.47
C LEU A 297 4.60 19.18 0.66
N ALA A 298 5.36 19.44 1.71
CA ALA A 298 5.16 18.81 3.01
C ALA A 298 4.07 19.58 3.75
N THR A 299 3.01 18.89 4.13
CA THR A 299 1.86 19.54 4.78
C THR A 299 1.48 18.87 6.09
N SER A 300 0.66 19.55 6.89
CA SER A 300 0.10 19.00 8.13
C SER A 300 -0.81 17.77 7.92
N LYS A 301 -1.16 17.45 6.67
CA LYS A 301 -2.01 16.31 6.30
C LYS A 301 -1.24 15.21 5.58
N GLY A 302 -0.04 15.49 5.07
CA GLY A 302 0.76 14.55 4.32
C GLY A 302 1.57 15.22 3.22
N LEU A 303 2.08 14.41 2.29
CA LEU A 303 2.76 14.88 1.10
C LEU A 303 1.72 15.28 0.04
N ARG A 304 1.94 16.42 -0.64
CA ARG A 304 1.22 16.80 -1.85
C ARG A 304 2.20 17.07 -2.99
N LEU A 305 1.77 16.75 -4.18
CA LEU A 305 2.41 17.23 -5.41
C LEU A 305 1.53 18.26 -6.07
N ALA A 306 2.16 19.25 -6.72
CA ALA A 306 1.46 20.19 -7.57
C ALA A 306 2.19 20.29 -8.91
N ALA A 307 1.42 20.32 -9.99
CA ALA A 307 1.96 20.63 -11.31
C ALA A 307 2.17 22.14 -11.43
N MET A 308 3.34 22.54 -11.91
CA MET A 308 3.70 23.95 -12.13
C MET A 308 3.45 24.36 -13.57
N ASP A 309 2.79 25.49 -13.77
CA ASP A 309 2.78 26.16 -15.06
C ASP A 309 4.06 26.99 -15.22
N SER A 310 4.89 26.62 -16.18
CA SER A 310 6.17 27.27 -16.44
C SER A 310 6.07 28.70 -16.94
N GLN A 311 4.92 29.13 -17.41
CA GLN A 311 4.73 30.48 -17.97
C GLN A 311 4.13 31.46 -16.95
N SER A 312 3.10 31.04 -16.25
CA SER A 312 2.38 31.91 -15.31
C SER A 312 2.83 31.77 -13.86
N GLY A 313 3.61 30.72 -13.53
CA GLY A 313 3.89 30.36 -12.16
C GLY A 313 2.69 29.77 -11.41
N GLY A 314 1.55 29.60 -12.09
CA GLY A 314 0.37 28.96 -11.51
C GLY A 314 0.63 27.51 -11.13
N ILE A 315 -0.09 27.01 -10.13
CA ILE A 315 0.04 25.63 -9.66
C ILE A 315 -1.31 24.95 -9.54
N SER A 316 -1.33 23.64 -9.77
CA SER A 316 -2.50 22.79 -9.60
C SER A 316 -2.17 21.64 -8.67
N PHE A 317 -2.85 21.57 -7.51
CA PHE A 317 -2.61 20.56 -6.49
C PHE A 317 -3.21 19.20 -6.84
N GLY A 318 -2.45 18.14 -6.56
CA GLY A 318 -2.96 16.78 -6.42
C GLY A 318 -3.57 16.52 -5.05
N PRO A 319 -4.09 15.31 -4.83
CA PRO A 319 -4.55 14.87 -3.52
C PRO A 319 -3.38 14.71 -2.54
N VAL A 320 -3.70 14.56 -1.25
CA VAL A 320 -2.72 14.15 -0.24
C VAL A 320 -2.32 12.71 -0.50
N VAL A 321 -1.03 12.44 -0.55
CA VAL A 321 -0.50 11.07 -0.58
C VAL A 321 -0.78 10.43 0.78
N ASP A 322 -1.41 9.26 0.75
CA ASP A 322 -1.76 8.54 1.98
C ASP A 322 -0.49 8.06 2.69
N ASN A 323 -0.23 8.64 3.84
CA ASN A 323 0.88 8.31 4.71
C ASN A 323 0.47 8.43 6.19
N ALA A 324 1.42 8.25 7.09
CA ALA A 324 1.18 8.23 8.54
C ALA A 324 0.88 9.61 9.17
N GLY A 325 0.54 10.65 8.41
CA GLY A 325 0.14 11.97 8.93
C GLY A 325 1.00 13.12 8.42
N ALA A 326 1.26 14.13 9.26
CA ALA A 326 2.00 15.32 8.86
C ALA A 326 3.40 15.00 8.35
N VAL A 327 3.79 15.67 7.26
CA VAL A 327 5.11 15.61 6.66
C VAL A 327 5.84 16.93 6.93
N HIS A 328 7.14 16.84 7.20
CA HIS A 328 8.00 17.98 7.53
C HIS A 328 9.20 18.11 6.59
N GLY A 329 10.24 17.29 6.76
CA GLY A 329 11.45 17.35 5.95
C GLY A 329 11.25 16.82 4.53
N LEU A 330 11.90 17.45 3.57
CA LEU A 330 11.92 17.06 2.16
C LEU A 330 13.33 17.00 1.62
N ALA A 331 13.62 15.99 0.80
CA ALA A 331 14.82 15.95 -0.02
C ALA A 331 14.53 15.24 -1.35
N VAL A 332 15.28 15.59 -2.41
CA VAL A 332 15.16 14.95 -3.72
C VAL A 332 16.50 14.47 -4.22
N ASP A 333 16.50 13.36 -4.92
CA ASP A 333 17.63 12.88 -5.68
C ASP A 333 17.13 12.04 -6.86
N LYS A 334 17.58 12.35 -8.06
CA LYS A 334 17.18 11.66 -9.30
C LYS A 334 15.65 11.69 -9.48
N ARG A 335 15.00 10.53 -9.53
CA ARG A 335 13.55 10.39 -9.70
C ARG A 335 12.77 10.32 -8.39
N PHE A 336 13.44 10.37 -7.26
CA PHE A 336 12.81 10.16 -5.96
C PHE A 336 12.74 11.43 -5.12
N VAL A 337 11.68 11.52 -4.34
CA VAL A 337 11.56 12.44 -3.20
C VAL A 337 11.52 11.65 -1.90
N TRP A 338 12.32 12.06 -0.93
CA TRP A 338 12.25 11.58 0.45
C TRP A 338 11.48 12.57 1.28
N PHE A 339 10.66 12.08 2.17
CA PHE A 339 9.86 12.92 3.04
C PHE A 339 9.78 12.32 4.45
N GLY A 340 9.91 13.19 5.45
CA GLY A 340 9.91 12.84 6.86
C GLY A 340 8.55 13.06 7.49
N ALA A 341 8.09 12.09 8.27
CA ALA A 341 6.81 12.16 8.97
C ALA A 341 6.95 12.49 10.45
N ALA A 342 5.85 12.96 11.03
CA ALA A 342 5.73 13.21 12.48
C ALA A 342 5.85 11.94 13.33
N SER A 343 5.82 10.75 12.70
CA SER A 343 5.99 9.45 13.35
C SER A 343 7.45 8.98 13.45
N GLY A 344 8.43 9.83 13.12
CA GLY A 344 9.85 9.46 13.10
C GLY A 344 10.26 8.58 11.92
N GLN A 345 9.40 8.43 10.93
CA GLN A 345 9.67 7.62 9.74
C GLN A 345 10.06 8.48 8.55
N VAL A 346 10.92 7.92 7.70
CA VAL A 346 11.25 8.48 6.39
C VAL A 346 10.63 7.61 5.31
N TYR A 347 9.96 8.23 4.39
CA TYR A 347 9.37 7.60 3.22
C TYR A 347 10.07 8.07 1.95
N ARG A 348 9.95 7.27 0.90
CA ARG A 348 10.45 7.59 -0.44
C ARG A 348 9.32 7.44 -1.45
N ALA A 349 9.17 8.42 -2.33
CA ALA A 349 8.21 8.38 -3.43
C ALA A 349 8.91 8.52 -4.78
N ASP A 350 8.43 7.80 -5.78
CA ASP A 350 8.95 7.81 -7.15
C ASP A 350 8.16 8.78 -8.02
N LEU A 351 8.77 9.91 -8.36
CA LEU A 351 8.18 10.95 -9.21
C LEU A 351 8.07 10.56 -10.69
N SER A 352 8.57 9.41 -11.09
CA SER A 352 8.40 8.86 -12.44
C SER A 352 7.23 7.88 -12.56
N THR A 353 6.66 7.46 -11.44
CA THR A 353 5.60 6.45 -11.39
C THR A 353 4.43 6.98 -10.56
N PHE A 354 3.30 7.21 -11.23
CA PHE A 354 2.08 7.70 -10.58
C PHE A 354 1.04 6.60 -10.53
N THR A 355 0.41 6.44 -9.39
CA THR A 355 -0.70 5.49 -9.17
C THR A 355 -2.05 6.13 -9.47
N ASP A 356 -2.12 7.45 -9.40
CA ASP A 356 -3.25 8.30 -9.79
C ASP A 356 -2.72 9.68 -10.15
N THR A 357 -3.57 10.60 -10.57
CA THR A 357 -3.21 11.97 -10.93
C THR A 357 -2.50 12.68 -9.78
N LEU A 358 -1.21 12.99 -9.97
CA LEU A 358 -0.33 13.60 -8.96
C LEU A 358 -0.20 12.81 -7.65
N VAL A 359 -0.45 11.50 -7.69
CA VAL A 359 -0.18 10.57 -6.59
C VAL A 359 1.00 9.68 -6.97
N PRO A 360 2.21 9.94 -6.47
CA PRO A 360 3.37 9.13 -6.79
C PRO A 360 3.30 7.78 -6.08
N ALA A 361 3.95 6.77 -6.64
CA ALA A 361 4.24 5.54 -5.93
C ALA A 361 5.14 5.84 -4.72
N TRP A 362 4.82 5.32 -3.52
CA TRP A 362 5.58 5.59 -2.30
C TRP A 362 5.75 4.35 -1.42
N ALA A 363 6.79 4.35 -0.59
CA ALA A 363 7.09 3.28 0.36
C ALA A 363 7.86 3.82 1.57
N SER A 364 7.85 3.06 2.67
CA SER A 364 8.75 3.30 3.81
C SER A 364 10.21 3.10 3.36
N ASP A 365 11.10 4.02 3.70
CA ASP A 365 12.53 3.99 3.34
C ASP A 365 13.46 3.78 4.54
N VAL A 366 13.02 4.13 5.74
CA VAL A 366 13.79 3.95 6.97
C VAL A 366 12.91 3.31 8.02
N VAL A 367 13.46 2.30 8.68
CA VAL A 367 12.83 1.76 9.90
C VAL A 367 13.05 2.75 11.02
N SER A 368 11.99 3.05 11.75
CA SER A 368 12.04 3.95 12.91
C SER A 368 13.23 3.64 13.82
N VAL A 369 14.05 4.64 14.08
CA VAL A 369 15.21 4.55 14.95
C VAL A 369 14.78 4.72 16.40
N GLY A 370 14.93 3.68 17.17
CA GLY A 370 14.88 3.54 18.64
C GLY A 370 14.01 4.47 19.46
N GLY A 371 13.60 4.08 20.65
CA GLY A 371 12.98 4.97 21.64
C GLY A 371 11.59 5.51 21.27
N SER A 372 11.31 6.73 21.71
CA SER A 372 10.11 7.48 21.31
C SER A 372 10.37 8.17 19.98
N PRO A 373 9.54 7.95 18.94
CA PRO A 373 9.74 8.59 17.64
C PRO A 373 9.53 10.12 17.79
N GLY A 374 10.48 10.89 17.23
CA GLY A 374 10.36 12.33 17.07
C GLY A 374 9.75 12.70 15.71
N ILE A 375 9.86 13.97 15.37
CA ILE A 375 9.48 14.48 14.05
C ILE A 375 10.73 14.49 13.17
N VAL A 376 10.65 13.99 11.94
CA VAL A 376 11.74 14.12 10.98
C VAL A 376 11.57 15.44 10.24
N ASP A 377 12.19 16.48 10.78
CA ASP A 377 12.09 17.85 10.24
C ASP A 377 13.05 18.12 9.09
N TRP A 378 14.17 17.42 9.04
CA TRP A 378 15.21 17.64 8.05
C TRP A 378 15.65 16.35 7.40
N ILE A 379 15.77 16.35 6.08
CA ILE A 379 16.32 15.27 5.28
C ILE A 379 17.33 15.85 4.32
N ALA A 380 18.46 15.17 4.15
CA ALA A 380 19.47 15.52 3.17
C ALA A 380 19.97 14.28 2.43
N ARG A 381 20.42 14.47 1.20
CA ARG A 381 20.94 13.40 0.35
C ARG A 381 22.39 13.66 0.01
N ASP A 382 23.24 12.65 0.14
CA ASP A 382 24.62 12.65 -0.32
C ASP A 382 25.01 11.28 -0.87
N ASN A 383 25.57 11.24 -2.08
CA ASN A 383 26.12 10.01 -2.70
C ASN A 383 25.18 8.78 -2.58
N ASN A 384 23.90 8.93 -2.88
CA ASN A 384 22.83 7.92 -2.73
C ASN A 384 22.51 7.51 -1.27
N LYS A 385 23.05 8.21 -0.28
CA LYS A 385 22.77 7.99 1.14
C LYS A 385 21.75 9.02 1.64
N THR A 386 20.84 8.58 2.48
CA THR A 386 19.84 9.44 3.12
C THR A 386 20.26 9.72 4.54
N PHE A 387 20.37 11.00 4.88
CA PHE A 387 20.59 11.48 6.23
C PHE A 387 19.35 12.25 6.68
N PHE A 388 19.01 12.16 7.96
CA PHE A 388 17.84 12.85 8.49
C PHE A 388 18.06 13.23 9.96
N ALA A 389 17.40 14.30 10.38
CA ALA A 389 17.35 14.72 11.76
C ALA A 389 15.96 14.42 12.33
N ASP A 390 15.95 13.68 13.44
CA ASP A 390 14.79 13.41 14.27
C ASP A 390 14.81 14.36 15.46
N SER A 391 13.69 15.04 15.72
CA SER A 391 13.60 16.09 16.74
C SER A 391 13.86 15.62 18.19
N VAL A 392 13.85 14.31 18.43
CA VAL A 392 14.08 13.72 19.77
C VAL A 392 15.39 12.96 19.83
N ASN A 393 15.73 12.26 18.74
CA ASN A 393 16.79 11.26 18.78
C ASN A 393 18.10 11.71 18.10
N GLY A 394 18.10 12.83 17.36
CA GLY A 394 19.27 13.42 16.75
C GLY A 394 19.46 13.13 15.26
N VAL A 395 20.70 13.08 14.79
CA VAL A 395 21.05 12.92 13.38
C VAL A 395 21.35 11.47 13.05
N TYR A 396 20.74 10.98 12.00
CA TYR A 396 20.88 9.60 11.52
C TYR A 396 21.30 9.53 10.07
N GLY A 397 21.92 8.42 9.72
CA GLY A 397 22.29 8.09 8.35
C GLY A 397 22.46 6.58 8.18
N PRO A 398 22.76 6.09 6.97
CA PRO A 398 23.00 4.68 6.76
C PRO A 398 24.26 4.23 7.50
N GLU A 399 24.22 3.01 8.00
CA GLU A 399 25.37 2.38 8.63
C GLU A 399 26.55 2.29 7.63
N SER A 400 27.75 2.59 8.12
CA SER A 400 28.93 2.84 7.26
C SER A 400 29.45 1.57 6.57
N ALA A 401 29.32 0.39 7.20
CA ALA A 401 29.75 -0.90 6.63
C ALA A 401 28.72 -1.51 5.66
N GLY A 402 27.59 -0.83 5.42
CA GLY A 402 26.55 -1.32 4.52
C GLY A 402 25.68 -2.44 5.10
N VAL A 403 25.59 -2.50 6.42
CA VAL A 403 24.73 -3.46 7.12
C VAL A 403 23.27 -3.24 6.75
N LEU A 404 22.55 -4.34 6.51
CA LEU A 404 21.11 -4.34 6.27
C LEU A 404 20.35 -4.46 7.59
N VAL A 405 19.07 -4.04 7.61
CA VAL A 405 18.18 -4.33 8.73
C VAL A 405 18.06 -5.84 8.95
N ALA A 406 17.88 -6.27 10.20
CA ALA A 406 17.80 -7.70 10.51
C ALA A 406 16.59 -8.38 9.87
N SER A 407 15.50 -7.65 9.75
CA SER A 407 14.28 -8.14 9.11
C SER A 407 13.49 -7.00 8.47
N GLY A 408 12.72 -7.34 7.44
CA GLY A 408 11.77 -6.44 6.81
C GLY A 408 10.47 -7.17 6.49
N THR A 409 9.37 -6.45 6.45
CA THR A 409 8.05 -7.01 6.19
C THR A 409 7.37 -6.31 5.02
N LEU A 410 6.66 -7.08 4.21
CA LEU A 410 5.81 -6.63 3.13
C LEU A 410 4.44 -7.28 3.29
N THR A 411 3.38 -6.49 3.37
CA THR A 411 2.01 -6.99 3.46
C THR A 411 1.33 -6.79 2.12
N VAL A 412 0.72 -7.85 1.61
CA VAL A 412 -0.07 -7.83 0.38
C VAL A 412 -1.51 -7.48 0.74
N GLY A 413 -2.20 -6.74 -0.10
CA GLY A 413 -3.63 -6.48 0.04
C GLY A 413 -4.47 -7.76 -0.03
N ASN A 414 -5.75 -7.66 0.26
CA ASN A 414 -6.64 -8.81 0.29
C ASN A 414 -6.70 -9.53 -1.08
N VAL A 415 -6.34 -10.80 -1.10
CA VAL A 415 -6.36 -11.67 -2.27
C VAL A 415 -7.74 -12.31 -2.40
N ARG A 416 -8.58 -11.85 -3.34
CA ARG A 416 -9.99 -12.27 -3.49
C ARG A 416 -10.29 -13.07 -4.76
N TRP A 417 -9.38 -13.10 -5.73
CA TRP A 417 -9.60 -13.68 -7.08
C TRP A 417 -10.84 -13.12 -7.80
N ASN A 418 -11.18 -11.86 -7.55
CA ASN A 418 -12.37 -11.18 -8.08
C ASN A 418 -13.67 -11.95 -7.81
N SER A 419 -13.76 -12.63 -6.67
CA SER A 419 -14.89 -13.47 -6.30
C SER A 419 -15.14 -13.42 -4.80
N GLN A 420 -16.42 -13.33 -4.43
CA GLN A 420 -16.87 -13.39 -3.04
C GLN A 420 -17.10 -14.82 -2.53
N PHE A 421 -16.92 -15.83 -3.39
CA PHE A 421 -17.01 -17.20 -2.92
C PHE A 421 -15.92 -17.55 -1.93
N ASN A 422 -16.26 -18.41 -0.99
CA ASN A 422 -15.30 -19.08 -0.15
C ASN A 422 -14.30 -19.88 -1.00
N LYS A 423 -13.04 -19.86 -0.59
CA LYS A 423 -11.95 -20.60 -1.23
C LYS A 423 -11.24 -21.44 -0.18
N VAL A 424 -10.77 -22.59 -0.60
CA VAL A 424 -9.88 -23.45 0.20
C VAL A 424 -8.46 -23.22 -0.31
N LEU A 425 -7.63 -22.67 0.56
CA LEU A 425 -6.23 -22.45 0.26
C LEU A 425 -5.51 -23.77 0.06
N ARG A 426 -4.76 -23.91 -1.04
CA ARG A 426 -4.07 -25.16 -1.38
C ARG A 426 -2.58 -25.08 -1.15
N SER A 427 -1.92 -24.07 -1.74
CA SER A 427 -0.48 -23.95 -1.64
C SER A 427 0.00 -22.53 -1.82
N ILE A 428 1.17 -22.25 -1.27
CA ILE A 428 1.94 -21.04 -1.50
C ILE A 428 3.36 -21.40 -1.93
N GLU A 429 3.93 -20.59 -2.79
CA GLU A 429 5.30 -20.72 -3.30
C GLU A 429 5.94 -19.33 -3.33
N VAL A 430 7.22 -19.24 -3.00
CA VAL A 430 8.05 -18.03 -3.17
C VAL A 430 9.22 -18.32 -4.09
N ARG A 431 9.68 -17.25 -4.78
CA ARG A 431 10.94 -17.23 -5.51
C ARG A 431 11.84 -16.18 -4.91
N SER A 432 13.08 -16.52 -4.75
CA SER A 432 14.08 -15.66 -4.10
C SER A 432 15.43 -15.76 -4.78
N GLU A 433 16.24 -14.73 -4.59
CA GLU A 433 17.65 -14.67 -4.93
C GLU A 433 18.42 -14.07 -3.73
N PRO A 434 19.50 -14.66 -3.23
CA PRO A 434 19.97 -16.01 -3.56
C PRO A 434 18.95 -17.09 -3.19
N THR A 435 19.19 -18.31 -3.65
CA THR A 435 18.34 -19.46 -3.37
C THR A 435 18.27 -19.70 -1.85
N LEU A 436 17.06 -19.83 -1.33
CA LEU A 436 16.84 -20.18 0.08
C LEU A 436 16.86 -21.69 0.24
N ALA A 437 17.58 -22.17 1.23
CA ALA A 437 17.52 -23.55 1.66
C ALA A 437 16.60 -23.70 2.90
N LEU A 438 16.00 -24.86 3.09
CA LEU A 438 15.29 -25.23 4.31
C LEU A 438 16.24 -25.99 5.23
N GLY A 439 16.66 -25.33 6.31
CA GLY A 439 17.48 -25.97 7.32
C GLY A 439 18.87 -26.36 6.83
N ASP A 440 19.42 -27.38 7.43
CA ASP A 440 20.72 -27.95 7.07
C ASP A 440 20.61 -28.76 5.76
N ASP A 441 20.33 -28.10 4.65
CA ASP A 441 20.37 -28.71 3.34
C ASP A 441 21.84 -28.99 3.00
N VAL A 442 22.20 -30.18 3.34
CA VAL A 442 23.50 -30.75 3.06
C VAL A 442 23.59 -31.05 1.59
N ALA A 443 24.68 -30.70 0.97
CA ALA A 443 24.90 -31.04 -0.43
C ALA A 443 24.67 -32.53 -0.67
N TYR A 444 24.20 -32.87 -1.88
CA TYR A 444 23.76 -34.23 -2.20
C TYR A 444 24.77 -35.32 -1.81
N ASP A 445 26.04 -35.04 -1.90
CA ASP A 445 27.16 -35.95 -1.64
C ASP A 445 27.86 -35.66 -0.31
N GLU A 446 27.30 -34.85 0.49
CA GLU A 446 27.74 -34.47 1.81
C GLU A 446 27.89 -35.65 2.77
N ALA A 447 27.14 -36.71 2.53
CA ALA A 447 27.31 -37.98 3.22
C ALA A 447 28.66 -38.69 2.89
N SER A 448 29.32 -38.27 1.82
CA SER A 448 30.61 -38.82 1.44
C SER A 448 31.72 -37.95 1.98
N TYR A 449 32.33 -38.41 3.01
CA TYR A 449 33.37 -37.67 3.69
C TYR A 449 34.58 -37.25 2.80
N ASN A 450 34.82 -37.99 1.76
CA ASN A 450 35.93 -37.67 0.82
C ASN A 450 35.45 -36.86 -0.37
N TYR A 451 34.19 -36.65 -0.47
CA TYR A 451 33.55 -36.06 -1.64
C TYR A 451 33.00 -34.70 -1.33
N ASP A 452 32.37 -34.60 -0.21
CA ASP A 452 31.89 -33.38 0.34
C ASP A 452 32.13 -33.32 1.84
N ASP A 453 32.09 -32.13 2.31
CA ASP A 453 32.01 -31.84 3.72
C ASP A 453 30.58 -31.34 3.99
N ALA A 454 30.06 -31.69 5.13
CA ALA A 454 28.70 -31.27 5.52
C ALA A 454 28.46 -29.76 5.41
N ASP A 455 29.53 -29.00 5.45
CA ASP A 455 29.48 -27.55 5.34
C ASP A 455 29.95 -27.04 3.96
N ALA A 456 30.21 -27.91 3.00
CA ALA A 456 30.71 -27.53 1.67
C ALA A 456 29.66 -27.80 0.59
N LEU A 457 29.39 -26.83 -0.23
CA LEU A 457 28.59 -27.06 -1.43
C LEU A 457 29.40 -27.84 -2.47
N PHE A 458 28.75 -28.73 -3.16
CA PHE A 458 29.34 -29.58 -4.20
C PHE A 458 30.08 -28.79 -5.28
N ASP A 459 29.60 -27.62 -5.60
CA ASP A 459 30.19 -26.74 -6.61
C ASP A 459 31.28 -25.82 -6.06
N GLY A 460 31.62 -25.92 -4.79
CA GLY A 460 32.66 -25.12 -4.15
C GLY A 460 32.31 -23.61 -4.04
N LEU A 461 31.08 -23.24 -4.26
CA LEU A 461 30.64 -21.85 -4.23
C LEU A 461 30.20 -21.44 -2.84
N GLY A 462 30.62 -21.98 -1.77
CA GLY A 462 30.26 -21.59 -0.43
C GLY A 462 28.73 -21.48 -0.23
N GLU A 463 28.27 -21.65 0.95
CA GLU A 463 26.84 -21.48 1.28
C GLU A 463 26.31 -20.13 0.76
N PRO A 464 25.22 -20.12 -0.02
CA PRO A 464 24.58 -18.86 -0.34
C PRO A 464 24.07 -18.26 0.96
N VAL A 465 24.66 -17.17 1.36
CA VAL A 465 24.24 -16.42 2.54
C VAL A 465 22.90 -15.80 2.25
N SER A 466 21.85 -16.51 2.60
CA SER A 466 20.52 -16.12 2.15
C SER A 466 19.66 -15.51 3.25
N GLY A 467 19.73 -16.01 4.44
CA GLY A 467 18.70 -15.73 5.44
C GLY A 467 17.41 -16.52 5.17
N THR A 468 16.28 -16.03 5.62
CA THR A 468 14.99 -16.72 5.51
C THR A 468 13.88 -15.81 4.97
N ILE A 469 12.90 -16.41 4.28
CA ILE A 469 11.62 -15.75 3.96
C ILE A 469 10.52 -16.52 4.68
N LYS A 470 9.71 -15.80 5.45
CA LYS A 470 8.56 -16.35 6.15
C LYS A 470 7.27 -15.76 5.60
N VAL A 471 6.21 -16.54 5.58
CA VAL A 471 4.88 -16.09 5.14
C VAL A 471 3.85 -16.41 6.19
N LEU A 472 3.18 -15.37 6.66
CA LEU A 472 2.00 -15.46 7.51
C LEU A 472 0.77 -15.17 6.66
N ILE A 473 -0.20 -16.10 6.68
CA ILE A 473 -1.44 -15.99 5.93
C ILE A 473 -2.57 -15.74 6.92
N THR A 474 -3.34 -14.70 6.70
CA THR A 474 -4.49 -14.35 7.53
C THR A 474 -5.76 -14.38 6.68
N PRO A 475 -6.68 -15.32 6.94
CA PRO A 475 -8.01 -15.33 6.35
C PRO A 475 -8.83 -14.11 6.80
N ASP A 476 -9.92 -13.80 6.09
CA ASP A 476 -10.87 -12.74 6.46
C ASP A 476 -11.52 -12.94 7.84
N THR A 477 -11.52 -14.16 8.35
CA THR A 477 -11.93 -14.47 9.72
C THR A 477 -11.04 -13.84 10.79
N GLY A 478 -9.88 -13.30 10.40
CA GLY A 478 -8.90 -12.66 11.29
C GLY A 478 -8.00 -13.62 12.07
N ILE A 479 -8.20 -14.93 11.95
CA ILE A 479 -7.38 -15.93 12.63
C ILE A 479 -6.21 -16.32 11.73
N SER A 480 -5.01 -15.83 12.03
CA SER A 480 -3.82 -16.14 11.25
C SER A 480 -3.51 -17.64 11.26
N LEU A 481 -3.11 -18.15 10.10
CA LEU A 481 -2.58 -19.51 9.99
C LEU A 481 -1.17 -19.60 10.59
N PRO A 482 -0.64 -20.79 10.86
CA PRO A 482 0.76 -20.94 11.24
C PRO A 482 1.70 -20.30 10.22
N GLU A 483 2.72 -19.60 10.72
CA GLU A 483 3.73 -18.99 9.86
C GLU A 483 4.55 -20.08 9.16
N LEU A 484 4.77 -19.91 7.86
CA LEU A 484 5.51 -20.83 7.02
C LEU A 484 6.91 -20.26 6.74
N THR A 485 7.94 -21.04 7.01
CA THR A 485 9.30 -20.76 6.51
C THR A 485 9.41 -21.32 5.11
N MET A 486 9.75 -20.46 4.14
CA MET A 486 9.69 -20.79 2.74
C MET A 486 11.06 -21.21 2.21
N ALA A 487 11.09 -22.25 1.40
CA ALA A 487 12.22 -22.58 0.52
C ALA A 487 11.97 -22.05 -0.89
N ASN A 488 13.03 -21.68 -1.60
CA ASN A 488 12.92 -21.13 -2.95
C ASN A 488 12.30 -22.16 -3.91
N LYS A 489 11.26 -21.75 -4.63
CA LYS A 489 10.51 -22.59 -5.61
C LYS A 489 9.88 -23.87 -5.04
N VAL A 490 9.86 -24.01 -3.72
CA VAL A 490 9.18 -25.13 -3.08
C VAL A 490 7.76 -24.72 -2.69
N SER A 491 6.79 -25.49 -3.17
CA SER A 491 5.38 -25.27 -2.85
C SER A 491 5.06 -25.84 -1.47
N GLN A 492 4.59 -25.00 -0.56
CA GLN A 492 4.13 -25.42 0.76
C GLN A 492 2.62 -25.42 0.85
N ASN A 493 2.08 -26.38 1.60
CA ASN A 493 0.66 -26.52 1.82
C ASN A 493 0.32 -25.92 3.21
N PRO A 494 -0.29 -24.74 3.26
CA PRO A 494 -0.79 -24.22 4.52
C PRO A 494 -1.93 -25.09 5.07
N THR A 495 -2.21 -24.95 6.35
CA THR A 495 -3.38 -25.60 6.95
C THR A 495 -4.64 -25.19 6.20
N TYR A 496 -5.53 -26.15 5.95
CA TYR A 496 -6.79 -25.88 5.25
C TYR A 496 -7.58 -24.82 6.00
N SER A 497 -7.88 -23.75 5.28
CA SER A 497 -8.74 -22.68 5.73
C SER A 497 -9.71 -22.33 4.61
N ILE A 498 -10.97 -22.16 4.97
CA ILE A 498 -12.02 -21.71 4.06
C ILE A 498 -12.26 -20.23 4.36
N SER A 499 -12.12 -19.38 3.36
CA SER A 499 -12.24 -17.93 3.49
C SER A 499 -12.61 -17.28 2.16
N GLU A 500 -13.24 -16.12 2.19
CA GLU A 500 -13.50 -15.32 0.99
C GLU A 500 -12.24 -14.63 0.47
N SER A 501 -11.35 -14.24 1.38
CA SER A 501 -10.10 -13.57 1.05
C SER A 501 -8.98 -13.92 2.02
N TYR A 502 -7.75 -13.65 1.59
CA TYR A 502 -6.54 -13.88 2.40
C TYR A 502 -5.63 -12.68 2.31
N THR A 503 -5.05 -12.27 3.43
CA THR A 503 -3.95 -11.32 3.50
C THR A 503 -2.65 -12.06 3.72
N LEU A 504 -1.59 -11.65 3.01
CA LEU A 504 -0.25 -12.23 3.12
C LEU A 504 0.68 -11.22 3.77
N LYS A 505 1.37 -11.61 4.82
CA LYS A 505 2.51 -10.87 5.36
C LYS A 505 3.78 -11.67 5.08
N ILE A 506 4.65 -11.12 4.26
CA ILE A 506 5.93 -11.72 3.87
C ILE A 506 7.02 -11.04 4.68
N THR A 507 7.80 -11.81 5.40
CA THR A 507 8.92 -11.34 6.21
C THR A 507 10.22 -11.85 5.60
N LEU A 508 11.13 -10.93 5.29
CA LEU A 508 12.49 -11.21 4.88
C LEU A 508 13.38 -11.07 6.11
N GLU A 509 14.19 -12.06 6.41
CA GLU A 509 15.15 -12.02 7.52
C GLU A 509 16.53 -12.35 6.96
N ARG A 510 17.53 -11.48 7.21
CA ARG A 510 18.92 -11.80 6.86
C ARG A 510 19.51 -12.81 7.85
N ASP A 511 20.51 -13.54 7.42
CA ASP A 511 21.29 -14.38 8.31
C ASP A 511 22.06 -13.53 9.35
N ALA A 512 22.15 -14.02 10.57
CA ALA A 512 22.86 -13.33 11.65
C ALA A 512 24.37 -13.25 11.38
N SER A 513 24.94 -14.23 10.67
CA SER A 513 26.36 -14.28 10.29
C SER A 513 26.70 -13.36 9.12
N SER A 514 25.73 -12.99 8.28
CA SER A 514 25.91 -12.09 7.15
C SER A 514 25.10 -10.82 7.33
N THR A 515 25.77 -9.76 7.72
CA THR A 515 25.10 -8.49 8.03
C THR A 515 24.86 -7.62 6.79
N THR A 516 25.59 -7.86 5.69
CA THR A 516 25.57 -7.03 4.47
C THR A 516 24.79 -7.67 3.31
N ALA A 517 24.30 -8.89 3.48
CA ALA A 517 23.50 -9.59 2.49
C ALA A 517 22.21 -10.13 3.11
N GLY A 518 21.19 -10.30 2.30
CA GLY A 518 19.90 -10.83 2.72
C GLY A 518 19.12 -11.40 1.53
N PRO A 519 18.00 -12.08 1.78
CA PRO A 519 17.17 -12.65 0.72
C PRO A 519 16.49 -11.52 -0.08
N ASN A 520 16.37 -11.71 -1.37
CA ASN A 520 15.55 -10.89 -2.26
C ASN A 520 14.31 -11.67 -2.65
N LEU A 521 13.15 -11.12 -2.43
CA LEU A 521 11.89 -11.69 -2.93
C LEU A 521 11.72 -11.30 -4.39
N GLU A 522 11.64 -12.28 -5.30
CA GLU A 522 11.42 -12.07 -6.74
C GLU A 522 9.97 -12.31 -7.15
N ALA A 523 9.31 -13.26 -6.50
CA ALA A 523 7.92 -13.56 -6.76
C ALA A 523 7.30 -14.34 -5.60
N TRP A 524 6.00 -14.24 -5.48
CA TRP A 524 5.19 -15.19 -4.73
C TRP A 524 3.97 -15.60 -5.55
N GLN A 525 3.46 -16.78 -5.29
CA GLN A 525 2.21 -17.26 -5.86
C GLN A 525 1.43 -18.09 -4.85
N ILE A 526 0.11 -17.95 -4.89
CA ILE A 526 -0.83 -18.66 -4.02
C ILE A 526 -1.88 -19.36 -4.89
N ARG A 527 -2.22 -20.59 -4.53
CA ARG A 527 -3.24 -21.39 -5.21
C ARG A 527 -4.37 -21.74 -4.25
N ALA A 528 -5.59 -21.62 -4.73
CA ALA A 528 -6.79 -21.95 -3.98
C ALA A 528 -7.80 -22.68 -4.86
N PHE A 529 -8.66 -23.50 -4.23
CA PHE A 529 -9.84 -24.05 -4.87
C PHE A 529 -11.06 -23.20 -4.51
N PRO A 530 -11.92 -22.87 -5.47
CA PRO A 530 -13.22 -22.30 -5.14
C PRO A 530 -14.05 -23.29 -4.32
N SER A 531 -14.67 -22.80 -3.28
CA SER A 531 -15.58 -23.56 -2.42
C SER A 531 -16.93 -22.84 -2.37
N PRO A 532 -17.67 -22.81 -3.47
CA PRO A 532 -18.98 -22.19 -3.50
C PRO A 532 -19.91 -22.89 -2.56
N THR A 533 -20.91 -22.16 -2.07
CA THR A 533 -22.02 -22.72 -1.31
C THR A 533 -22.59 -23.93 -2.05
N ARG A 534 -22.82 -25.02 -1.36
CA ARG A 534 -23.41 -26.22 -1.91
C ARG A 534 -24.87 -26.29 -1.55
N VAL A 535 -25.66 -26.70 -2.50
CA VAL A 535 -27.10 -26.93 -2.33
C VAL A 535 -27.42 -28.35 -2.81
N ASP A 536 -28.47 -28.93 -2.28
CA ASP A 536 -28.95 -30.19 -2.80
C ASP A 536 -29.85 -29.93 -4.01
N GLU A 537 -29.56 -30.62 -5.08
CA GLU A 537 -30.41 -30.74 -6.24
C GLU A 537 -31.24 -32.01 -6.08
N ILE A 538 -32.57 -31.85 -6.03
CA ILE A 538 -33.50 -32.96 -5.88
C ILE A 538 -34.30 -33.05 -7.18
N ILE A 539 -34.19 -34.17 -7.84
CA ILE A 539 -34.99 -34.49 -9.03
C ILE A 539 -36.14 -35.37 -8.60
N VAL A 540 -37.35 -34.83 -8.75
CA VAL A 540 -38.57 -35.48 -8.28
C VAL A 540 -39.53 -35.69 -9.44
N PRO A 541 -39.70 -36.93 -9.94
CA PRO A 541 -40.75 -37.23 -10.90
C PRO A 541 -42.09 -37.35 -10.20
N ILE A 542 -42.98 -36.41 -10.45
CA ILE A 542 -44.34 -36.38 -9.89
C ILE A 542 -45.32 -37.01 -10.88
N LEU A 543 -46.17 -37.88 -10.39
CA LEU A 543 -47.23 -38.54 -11.13
C LEU A 543 -48.43 -37.62 -11.23
N LEU A 544 -48.73 -37.09 -12.42
CA LEU A 544 -49.90 -36.27 -12.69
C LEU A 544 -50.94 -37.11 -13.45
N PHE A 545 -51.69 -37.87 -12.70
CA PHE A 545 -52.83 -38.64 -13.21
C PHE A 545 -54.08 -38.27 -12.41
N SER A 546 -55.26 -38.31 -13.05
CA SER A 546 -56.53 -38.02 -12.39
C SER A 546 -56.84 -38.98 -11.25
N ARG A 547 -56.25 -40.16 -11.27
CA ARG A 547 -56.31 -41.15 -10.18
C ARG A 547 -54.93 -41.75 -9.88
N VAL A 548 -54.42 -41.45 -8.74
CA VAL A 548 -53.15 -42.00 -8.24
C VAL A 548 -53.41 -42.92 -7.06
N ALA A 549 -52.93 -44.14 -7.13
CA ALA A 549 -53.00 -45.08 -5.98
C ALA A 549 -51.98 -44.63 -4.91
N THR A 550 -52.38 -44.53 -3.67
CA THR A 550 -51.46 -44.24 -2.57
C THR A 550 -50.71 -45.48 -2.13
N SER A 551 -49.46 -45.34 -1.63
CA SER A 551 -48.53 -46.44 -1.28
C SER A 551 -48.98 -47.34 -0.12
N ARG A 552 -50.07 -47.02 0.56
CA ARG A 552 -50.58 -47.85 1.66
C ARG A 552 -51.62 -48.85 1.16
N GLY A 553 -51.20 -49.87 0.53
CA GLY A 553 -51.72 -51.22 0.32
C GLY A 553 -53.22 -51.57 0.33
N GLN A 554 -54.13 -50.65 0.39
CA GLN A 554 -55.58 -50.92 0.39
C GLN A 554 -56.31 -49.94 -0.53
N GLY A 555 -56.09 -49.97 -1.81
CA GLY A 555 -57.02 -49.45 -2.80
C GLY A 555 -57.49 -47.98 -2.73
N ALA A 556 -56.93 -47.16 -1.88
CA ALA A 556 -57.24 -45.76 -1.77
C ALA A 556 -56.61 -45.03 -2.97
N THR A 557 -57.48 -44.51 -3.85
CA THR A 557 -57.05 -43.64 -4.95
C THR A 557 -57.33 -42.19 -4.56
N HIS A 558 -56.28 -41.40 -4.69
CA HIS A 558 -56.45 -39.95 -4.54
C HIS A 558 -56.89 -39.39 -5.90
N GLN A 559 -58.02 -38.66 -5.93
CA GLN A 559 -58.47 -37.90 -7.09
C GLN A 559 -57.82 -36.53 -7.09
N GLN A 560 -57.18 -36.19 -8.18
CA GLN A 560 -56.56 -34.88 -8.36
C GLN A 560 -56.82 -34.32 -9.74
N ASP A 561 -56.72 -33.03 -9.90
CA ASP A 561 -56.76 -32.37 -11.20
C ASP A 561 -55.34 -32.14 -11.69
N PRO A 562 -54.85 -32.91 -12.70
CA PRO A 562 -53.49 -32.80 -13.19
C PRO A 562 -53.16 -31.41 -13.75
N HIS A 563 -54.13 -30.77 -14.40
CA HIS A 563 -53.96 -29.46 -15.00
C HIS A 563 -53.81 -28.37 -13.94
N ALA A 564 -54.67 -28.42 -12.92
CA ALA A 564 -54.61 -27.46 -11.81
C ALA A 564 -53.28 -27.58 -11.03
N LEU A 565 -52.80 -28.81 -10.76
CA LEU A 565 -51.53 -29.08 -10.10
C LEU A 565 -50.33 -28.59 -10.92
N TYR A 566 -50.30 -28.90 -12.22
CA TYR A 566 -49.24 -28.40 -13.11
C TYR A 566 -49.22 -26.88 -13.14
N THR A 567 -50.39 -26.24 -13.27
CA THR A 567 -50.48 -24.76 -13.30
C THR A 567 -49.98 -24.13 -12.01
N ALA A 568 -50.32 -24.72 -10.88
CA ALA A 568 -49.85 -24.24 -9.55
C ALA A 568 -48.33 -24.37 -9.42
N LEU A 569 -47.76 -25.51 -9.75
CA LEU A 569 -46.30 -25.73 -9.68
C LEU A 569 -45.52 -24.79 -10.65
N ARG A 570 -46.09 -24.58 -11.86
CA ARG A 570 -45.51 -23.64 -12.81
C ARG A 570 -45.55 -22.18 -12.30
N ALA A 571 -46.63 -21.80 -11.65
CA ALA A 571 -46.73 -20.47 -11.06
C ALA A 571 -45.71 -20.27 -9.93
N GLN A 572 -45.51 -21.27 -9.07
CA GLN A 572 -44.50 -21.26 -8.02
C GLN A 572 -43.07 -21.19 -8.62
N MET A 573 -42.80 -21.96 -9.69
CA MET A 573 -41.51 -21.89 -10.41
C MET A 573 -41.25 -20.50 -10.99
N ILE A 574 -42.24 -19.86 -11.59
CA ILE A 574 -42.12 -18.53 -12.19
C ILE A 574 -41.91 -17.48 -11.08
N ALA A 575 -42.61 -17.61 -9.97
CA ALA A 575 -42.48 -16.72 -8.81
C ALA A 575 -41.16 -16.91 -8.04
N LYS A 576 -40.41 -18.00 -8.32
CA LYS A 576 -39.24 -18.40 -7.51
C LYS A 576 -39.56 -18.47 -6.03
N ALA A 577 -40.76 -18.93 -5.69
CA ALA A 577 -41.20 -19.04 -4.31
C ALA A 577 -40.38 -20.07 -3.54
N ALA A 578 -40.02 -19.74 -2.30
CA ALA A 578 -39.49 -20.71 -1.36
C ALA A 578 -40.65 -21.63 -0.93
N LEU A 579 -40.48 -22.92 -1.06
CA LEU A 579 -41.47 -23.95 -0.76
C LEU A 579 -40.91 -24.90 0.30
N LEU A 580 -41.75 -25.31 1.23
CA LEU A 580 -41.39 -26.36 2.18
C LEU A 580 -41.48 -27.73 1.47
N TYR A 581 -40.33 -28.36 1.28
CA TYR A 581 -40.26 -29.76 0.80
C TYR A 581 -40.23 -30.69 1.99
N GLU A 582 -41.09 -31.69 1.99
CA GLU A 582 -41.15 -32.72 3.03
C GLU A 582 -41.10 -34.10 2.39
N GLU A 583 -40.22 -34.94 2.89
CA GLU A 583 -40.04 -36.34 2.51
C GLU A 583 -39.87 -37.21 3.77
N GLY A 584 -40.90 -37.93 4.15
CA GLY A 584 -40.90 -38.71 5.41
C GLY A 584 -40.75 -37.82 6.64
N SER A 585 -39.62 -37.92 7.32
CA SER A 585 -39.28 -37.08 8.46
C SER A 585 -38.34 -35.93 8.12
N HIS A 586 -37.94 -35.82 6.85
CA HIS A 586 -37.06 -34.77 6.36
C HIS A 586 -37.86 -33.59 5.83
N SER A 587 -37.45 -32.40 6.22
CA SER A 587 -38.11 -31.15 5.82
C SER A 587 -37.07 -30.09 5.56
N GLU A 588 -37.19 -29.39 4.43
CA GLU A 588 -36.27 -28.35 4.02
C GLU A 588 -36.93 -27.34 3.06
N GLU A 589 -36.38 -26.14 2.98
CA GLU A 589 -36.85 -25.14 2.02
C GLU A 589 -36.20 -25.35 0.65
N VAL A 590 -37.01 -25.34 -0.39
CA VAL A 590 -36.57 -25.53 -1.78
C VAL A 590 -37.19 -24.50 -2.72
N VAL A 591 -36.54 -24.30 -3.86
CA VAL A 591 -37.06 -23.53 -4.99
C VAL A 591 -37.18 -24.45 -6.20
N ILE A 592 -38.29 -24.37 -6.94
CA ILE A 592 -38.41 -25.08 -8.21
C ILE A 592 -37.55 -24.36 -9.26
N ASP A 593 -36.50 -25.05 -9.70
CA ASP A 593 -35.59 -24.51 -10.72
C ASP A 593 -36.12 -24.76 -12.14
N GLN A 594 -36.57 -25.98 -12.37
CA GLN A 594 -37.06 -26.42 -13.69
C GLN A 594 -38.20 -27.40 -13.55
N ILE A 595 -39.12 -27.36 -14.49
CA ILE A 595 -40.16 -28.35 -14.68
C ILE A 595 -40.02 -28.91 -16.10
N SER A 596 -39.87 -30.21 -16.21
CA SER A 596 -39.95 -30.93 -17.48
C SER A 596 -41.16 -31.87 -17.44
N MET A 597 -41.79 -32.08 -18.56
CA MET A 597 -42.98 -32.92 -18.63
C MET A 597 -42.88 -33.99 -19.70
N LYS A 598 -43.38 -35.18 -19.37
CA LYS A 598 -43.48 -36.33 -20.25
C LYS A 598 -44.95 -36.78 -20.31
N PRO A 599 -45.72 -36.34 -21.32
CA PRO A 599 -47.10 -36.79 -21.50
C PRO A 599 -47.15 -38.27 -21.81
N GLU A 600 -48.07 -39.00 -21.18
CA GLU A 600 -48.25 -40.42 -21.42
C GLU A 600 -49.61 -40.73 -22.09
N GLN A 601 -50.64 -40.02 -21.66
CA GLN A 601 -51.99 -40.20 -22.21
C GLN A 601 -52.84 -38.92 -22.07
N LEU A 602 -53.93 -38.85 -22.79
CA LEU A 602 -54.94 -37.81 -22.58
C LEU A 602 -55.82 -38.17 -21.37
N SER A 603 -56.29 -37.13 -20.64
CA SER A 603 -57.25 -37.33 -19.57
C SER A 603 -58.53 -37.98 -20.10
N ARG A 604 -59.31 -38.58 -19.18
CA ARG A 604 -60.53 -39.26 -19.55
C ARG A 604 -61.54 -38.36 -20.29
N ASP A 605 -61.53 -37.09 -19.98
CA ASP A 605 -62.43 -36.11 -20.58
C ASP A 605 -61.82 -35.44 -21.83
N GLY A 606 -60.56 -35.84 -22.22
CA GLY A 606 -59.89 -35.40 -23.43
C GLY A 606 -59.34 -33.96 -23.40
N ASP A 607 -59.53 -33.24 -22.32
CA ASP A 607 -59.21 -31.82 -22.21
C ASP A 607 -57.79 -31.51 -21.77
N TRP A 608 -57.07 -32.55 -21.30
CA TRP A 608 -55.70 -32.41 -20.82
C TRP A 608 -54.92 -33.73 -20.94
N TRP A 609 -53.59 -33.63 -20.80
CA TRP A 609 -52.71 -34.79 -20.77
C TRP A 609 -52.48 -35.29 -19.32
N GLU A 610 -52.23 -36.56 -19.18
CA GLU A 610 -51.78 -37.22 -17.96
C GLU A 610 -50.42 -37.82 -18.21
N GLY A 611 -49.53 -37.83 -17.19
CA GLY A 611 -48.18 -38.37 -17.34
C GLY A 611 -47.30 -38.03 -16.15
N VAL A 612 -46.02 -37.89 -16.38
CA VAL A 612 -45.02 -37.58 -15.37
C VAL A 612 -44.45 -36.19 -15.62
N ILE A 613 -44.40 -35.38 -14.56
CA ILE A 613 -43.56 -34.17 -14.55
C ILE A 613 -42.36 -34.39 -13.65
N THR A 614 -41.21 -33.98 -14.11
CA THR A 614 -39.99 -34.01 -13.32
C THR A 614 -39.70 -32.60 -12.87
N LEU A 615 -39.70 -32.45 -11.55
CA LEU A 615 -39.26 -31.22 -10.91
C LEU A 615 -37.78 -31.31 -10.62
N ARG A 616 -37.07 -30.25 -10.91
CA ARG A 616 -35.72 -29.99 -10.38
C ARG A 616 -35.85 -28.95 -9.27
N LEU A 617 -35.60 -29.39 -8.04
CA LEU A 617 -35.63 -28.57 -6.85
C LEU A 617 -34.21 -28.28 -6.40
N LEU A 618 -33.98 -27.08 -5.94
CA LEU A 618 -32.73 -26.68 -5.30
C LEU A 618 -33.03 -26.28 -3.87
N THR A 619 -32.30 -26.83 -2.90
CA THR A 619 -32.43 -26.42 -1.50
C THR A 619 -31.92 -25.00 -1.33
N MET A 620 -32.57 -24.25 -0.43
CA MET A 620 -32.09 -22.93 -0.05
C MET A 620 -30.99 -23.08 1.01
N PRO A 621 -29.85 -22.35 0.87
CA PRO A 621 -28.74 -22.45 1.81
C PRO A 621 -29.07 -21.86 3.17
#